data_fe82bb7522b7d8075c419670733ee89e
#
_entry.id   fe82bb7522b7d8075c419670733ee89e
#
_cell.length_a   1.000
_cell.length_b   1.000
_cell.length_c   1.000
_cell.angle_alpha   90.00
_cell.angle_beta   90.00
_cell.angle_gamma   90.00
#
_symmetry.space_group_name_H-M   'P 1'
#
loop_
_entity.id
_entity.type
_entity.pdbx_description
1 polymer ?
#
loop_
_entity_poly.entity_id
_entity_poly.type
_entity_poly.pdbx_seq_one_letter_code
_entity_poly.pdbx_strand_id
1 'polypeptide(L)'
;MGSLFVYSLWAGYLGWQWRRVRTTQNEINELKKEVKSPPQDSQGAATATATLTVSPVETKIQELTEERKQLLKGSYRERHYNAGSILLGFGVFESVGGCLNTWFRTGKLFPGPHLFAGAAITVLWAMAAALVPPMQKGSETARNLHITLNALNLILFASQIPTGIDIGFKVLEFTNWP
;
A
#
# COMPACT_ATOMS: atom_id res chain seq x y z
N MET A 1 -14.04 3.45 -13.12
CA MET A 1 -12.87 2.51 -13.22
C MET A 1 -11.53 3.24 -13.33
N GLY A 2 -11.26 4.12 -14.32
CA GLY A 2 -9.95 4.80 -14.45
C GLY A 2 -9.58 5.67 -13.26
N SER A 3 -10.51 6.41 -12.70
CA SER A 3 -10.29 7.24 -11.49
C SER A 3 -9.94 6.42 -10.26
N LEU A 4 -10.59 5.27 -10.05
CA LEU A 4 -10.26 4.36 -8.95
C LEU A 4 -8.89 3.70 -9.14
N PHE A 5 -8.49 3.41 -10.37
CA PHE A 5 -7.14 2.90 -10.64
C PHE A 5 -6.07 3.92 -10.24
N VAL A 6 -6.20 5.19 -10.68
CA VAL A 6 -5.28 6.27 -10.27
C VAL A 6 -5.29 6.46 -8.76
N TYR A 7 -6.46 6.40 -8.14
CA TYR A 7 -6.59 6.51 -6.69
C TYR A 7 -5.94 5.32 -5.94
N SER A 8 -5.98 4.11 -6.53
CA SER A 8 -5.27 2.93 -5.98
C SER A 8 -3.75 3.11 -6.02
N LEU A 9 -3.20 3.69 -7.09
CA LEU A 9 -1.78 4.03 -7.18
C LEU A 9 -1.39 5.03 -6.09
N TRP A 10 -2.21 6.06 -5.86
CA TRP A 10 -1.97 7.04 -4.82
C TRP A 10 -2.06 6.42 -3.41
N ALA A 11 -3.03 5.55 -3.15
CA ALA A 11 -3.12 4.81 -1.89
C ALA A 11 -1.89 3.92 -1.69
N GLY A 12 -1.41 3.25 -2.74
CA GLY A 12 -0.17 2.48 -2.72
C GLY A 12 1.06 3.33 -2.37
N TYR A 13 1.17 4.52 -2.97
CA TYR A 13 2.22 5.49 -2.65
C TYR A 13 2.18 5.90 -1.15
N LEU A 14 1.00 6.18 -0.60
CA LEU A 14 0.86 6.52 0.82
C LEU A 14 1.31 5.36 1.73
N GLY A 15 0.95 4.13 1.37
CA GLY A 15 1.38 2.92 2.09
C GLY A 15 2.89 2.71 2.03
N TRP A 16 3.50 2.97 0.86
CA TRP A 16 4.95 2.93 0.69
C TRP A 16 5.66 3.98 1.55
N GLN A 17 5.18 5.22 1.59
CA GLN A 17 5.73 6.27 2.46
C GLN A 17 5.61 5.89 3.94
N TRP A 18 4.49 5.29 4.35
CA TRP A 18 4.34 4.78 5.71
C TRP A 18 5.32 3.64 6.01
N ARG A 19 5.57 2.75 5.06
CA ARG A 19 6.59 1.70 5.19
C ARG A 19 7.98 2.30 5.43
N ARG A 20 8.35 3.37 4.73
CA ARG A 20 9.63 4.07 4.91
C ARG A 20 9.82 4.54 6.36
N VAL A 21 8.81 5.13 7.00
CA VAL A 21 8.88 5.53 8.41
C VAL A 21 9.35 4.38 9.30
N ARG A 22 8.88 3.18 9.03
CA ARG A 22 9.20 1.99 9.81
C ARG A 22 10.57 1.42 9.47
N THR A 23 10.92 1.34 8.19
CA THR A 23 12.25 0.85 7.78
C THR A 23 13.35 1.77 8.30
N THR A 24 13.17 3.08 8.22
CA THR A 24 14.09 4.08 8.80
C THR A 24 14.21 3.90 10.32
N GLN A 25 13.10 3.64 11.04
CA GLN A 25 13.19 3.38 12.48
C GLN A 25 13.97 2.10 12.80
N ASN A 26 13.78 1.05 12.04
CA ASN A 26 14.52 -0.20 12.23
C ASN A 26 16.02 0.01 12.00
N GLU A 27 16.40 0.73 10.93
CA GLU A 27 17.78 1.08 10.63
C GLU A 27 18.43 1.89 11.76
N ILE A 28 17.72 2.90 12.30
CA ILE A 28 18.17 3.65 13.48
C ILE A 28 18.41 2.72 14.67
N ASN A 29 17.50 1.75 14.89
CA ASN A 29 17.62 0.84 16.02
C ASN A 29 18.83 -0.11 15.87
N GLU A 30 19.11 -0.58 14.66
CA GLU A 30 20.29 -1.44 14.40
C GLU A 30 21.58 -0.65 14.57
N LEU A 31 21.70 0.55 14.01
CA LEU A 31 22.86 1.41 14.20
C LEU A 31 23.11 1.75 15.67
N LYS A 32 22.04 1.98 16.45
CA LYS A 32 22.17 2.20 17.91
C LYS A 32 22.65 0.98 18.66
N LYS A 33 22.33 -0.24 18.23
CA LYS A 33 22.87 -1.47 18.82
C LYS A 33 24.37 -1.59 18.52
N GLU A 34 24.77 -1.29 17.31
CA GLU A 34 26.18 -1.30 16.87
C GLU A 34 27.03 -0.36 17.73
N VAL A 35 26.54 0.87 17.99
CA VAL A 35 27.21 1.84 18.86
C VAL A 35 27.29 1.38 20.31
N LYS A 36 26.29 0.60 20.81
CA LYS A 36 26.26 0.11 22.18
C LYS A 36 27.07 -1.16 22.42
N SER A 37 27.46 -1.88 21.38
CA SER A 37 28.29 -3.09 21.46
C SER A 37 29.70 -2.72 20.99
N PRO A 38 30.61 -2.27 21.86
CA PRO A 38 31.99 -2.05 21.45
C PRO A 38 32.61 -3.39 21.04
N PRO A 39 33.49 -3.41 20.04
CA PRO A 39 34.18 -4.62 19.64
C PRO A 39 34.98 -5.18 20.85
N GLN A 40 34.77 -6.45 21.15
CA GLN A 40 35.35 -7.17 22.27
C GLN A 40 36.83 -7.56 22.04
N ASP A 41 37.54 -6.85 21.17
CA ASP A 41 38.96 -7.07 20.89
C ASP A 41 39.69 -5.73 20.75
N SER A 42 40.06 -5.15 21.88
CA SER A 42 41.23 -4.26 21.98
C SER A 42 41.52 -3.98 23.47
N GLN A 43 42.14 -4.96 24.16
CA GLN A 43 42.97 -4.62 25.30
C GLN A 43 44.23 -3.94 24.77
N GLY A 44 44.40 -2.67 25.03
CA GLY A 44 45.66 -1.99 24.82
C GLY A 44 45.54 -0.50 24.58
N ALA A 45 46.00 0.28 25.57
CA ALA A 45 46.28 1.70 25.49
C ALA A 45 45.12 2.67 25.75
N ALA A 46 44.93 2.95 27.04
CA ALA A 46 44.41 4.24 27.48
C ALA A 46 45.32 5.39 26.97
N THR A 47 44.78 6.45 26.43
CA THR A 47 45.04 7.81 26.87
C THR A 47 44.17 8.79 26.08
N ALA A 48 43.38 9.51 26.82
CA ALA A 48 42.61 10.69 26.54
C ALA A 48 43.06 11.52 25.32
N THR A 49 42.15 11.70 24.39
CA THR A 49 41.87 13.03 23.82
C THR A 49 40.43 12.93 23.28
N ALA A 50 39.46 13.34 24.08
CA ALA A 50 38.07 13.52 23.66
C ALA A 50 37.99 14.71 22.71
N THR A 51 38.44 14.52 21.49
CA THR A 51 38.13 15.43 20.40
C THR A 51 36.74 15.05 19.90
N LEU A 52 35.81 15.98 19.97
CA LEU A 52 34.41 15.91 19.52
C LEU A 52 34.29 15.66 17.99
N THR A 53 34.82 14.55 17.51
CA THR A 53 34.53 14.03 16.19
C THR A 53 33.29 13.16 16.32
N VAL A 54 32.13 13.73 15.98
CA VAL A 54 30.89 12.98 15.86
C VAL A 54 31.18 11.75 15.00
N SER A 55 30.98 10.57 15.56
CA SER A 55 31.20 9.30 14.84
C SER A 55 30.40 9.31 13.54
N PRO A 56 30.91 8.80 12.40
CA PRO A 56 30.14 8.66 11.17
C PRO A 56 28.80 7.97 11.38
N VAL A 57 28.73 7.04 12.33
CA VAL A 57 27.49 6.34 12.71
C VAL A 57 26.51 7.26 13.42
N GLU A 58 27.00 8.14 14.31
CA GLU A 58 26.14 9.11 14.98
C GLU A 58 25.57 10.14 14.01
N THR A 59 26.37 10.61 13.07
CA THR A 59 25.89 11.48 11.98
C THR A 59 24.78 10.81 11.18
N LYS A 60 24.96 9.53 10.82
CA LYS A 60 23.98 8.74 10.10
C LYS A 60 22.68 8.57 10.90
N ILE A 61 22.77 8.32 12.19
CA ILE A 61 21.60 8.22 13.09
C ILE A 61 20.84 9.55 13.13
N GLN A 62 21.54 10.69 13.15
CA GLN A 62 20.91 12.01 13.12
C GLN A 62 20.19 12.27 11.80
N GLU A 63 20.82 11.98 10.65
CA GLU A 63 20.19 12.09 9.33
C GLU A 63 18.90 11.27 9.22
N LEU A 64 18.97 9.99 9.58
CA LEU A 64 17.82 9.08 9.56
C LEU A 64 16.72 9.53 10.53
N THR A 65 17.09 10.09 11.68
CA THR A 65 16.14 10.62 12.65
C THR A 65 15.38 11.81 12.09
N GLU A 66 16.08 12.73 11.41
CA GLU A 66 15.45 13.87 10.77
C GLU A 66 14.59 13.44 9.57
N GLU A 67 15.08 12.52 8.72
CA GLU A 67 14.26 11.93 7.65
C GLU A 67 12.96 11.33 8.20
N ARG A 68 13.06 10.51 9.26
CA ARG A 68 11.88 9.93 9.90
C ARG A 68 10.91 10.99 10.42
N LYS A 69 11.43 12.06 11.01
CA LYS A 69 10.63 13.18 11.51
C LYS A 69 9.88 13.90 10.39
N GLN A 70 10.53 14.10 9.24
CA GLN A 70 9.88 14.68 8.05
C GLN A 70 8.78 13.77 7.51
N LEU A 71 9.04 12.46 7.43
CA LEU A 71 8.05 11.47 7.00
C LEU A 71 6.83 11.43 7.95
N LEU A 72 7.04 11.56 9.26
CA LEU A 72 5.93 11.58 10.24
C LEU A 72 5.00 12.79 10.06
N LYS A 73 5.51 13.95 9.63
CA LYS A 73 4.69 15.15 9.35
C LYS A 73 3.66 14.89 8.25
N GLY A 74 3.91 13.93 7.35
CA GLY A 74 3.02 13.59 6.24
C GLY A 74 1.76 12.82 6.62
N SER A 75 1.62 12.37 7.89
CA SER A 75 0.47 11.58 8.38
C SER A 75 0.08 10.40 7.47
N TYR A 76 1.09 9.78 6.85
CA TYR A 76 0.88 8.78 5.79
C TYR A 76 0.08 7.56 6.24
N ARG A 77 0.17 7.17 7.51
CA ARG A 77 -0.62 6.06 8.06
C ARG A 77 -2.11 6.34 7.96
N GLU A 78 -2.54 7.48 8.45
CA GLU A 78 -3.96 7.87 8.49
C GLU A 78 -4.49 8.10 7.07
N ARG A 79 -3.72 8.82 6.25
CA ARG A 79 -4.07 9.06 4.84
C ARG A 79 -4.19 7.76 4.04
N HIS A 80 -3.29 6.79 4.27
CA HIS A 80 -3.38 5.47 3.63
C HIS A 80 -4.61 4.71 4.10
N TYR A 81 -4.90 4.70 5.40
CA TYR A 81 -6.09 4.05 5.96
C TYR A 81 -7.37 4.64 5.38
N ASN A 82 -7.48 5.96 5.35
CA ASN A 82 -8.65 6.65 4.77
C ASN A 82 -8.79 6.37 3.27
N ALA A 83 -7.68 6.43 2.53
CA ALA A 83 -7.69 6.11 1.10
C ALA A 83 -8.12 4.65 0.84
N GLY A 84 -7.62 3.70 1.62
CA GLY A 84 -8.01 2.29 1.51
C GLY A 84 -9.48 2.05 1.84
N SER A 85 -10.01 2.75 2.84
CA SER A 85 -11.44 2.67 3.21
C SER A 85 -12.34 3.21 2.09
N ILE A 86 -11.95 4.33 1.49
CA ILE A 86 -12.66 4.91 0.34
C ILE A 86 -12.61 3.95 -0.86
N LEU A 87 -11.43 3.38 -1.17
CA LEU A 87 -11.28 2.41 -2.26
C LEU A 87 -12.20 1.20 -2.06
N LEU A 88 -12.23 0.64 -0.85
CA LEU A 88 -13.09 -0.50 -0.56
C LEU A 88 -14.57 -0.13 -0.75
N GLY A 89 -15.02 0.98 -0.16
CA GLY A 89 -16.41 1.42 -0.24
C GLY A 89 -16.85 1.69 -1.68
N PHE A 90 -16.10 2.51 -2.41
CA PHE A 90 -16.42 2.83 -3.81
C PHE A 90 -16.21 1.64 -4.74
N GLY A 91 -15.22 0.79 -4.50
CA GLY A 91 -14.97 -0.40 -5.30
C GLY A 91 -16.12 -1.40 -5.22
N VAL A 92 -16.65 -1.64 -4.03
CA VAL A 92 -17.87 -2.46 -3.83
C VAL A 92 -19.06 -1.81 -4.52
N PHE A 93 -19.25 -0.51 -4.32
CA PHE A 93 -20.34 0.24 -4.94
C PHE A 93 -20.30 0.18 -6.48
N GLU A 94 -19.13 0.42 -7.09
CA GLU A 94 -18.97 0.33 -8.55
C GLU A 94 -19.16 -1.11 -9.06
N SER A 95 -18.69 -2.12 -8.33
CA SER A 95 -18.83 -3.52 -8.74
C SER A 95 -20.31 -3.94 -8.77
N VAL A 96 -21.04 -3.67 -7.70
CA VAL A 96 -22.48 -3.98 -7.61
C VAL A 96 -23.28 -3.09 -8.59
N GLY A 97 -23.03 -1.78 -8.58
CA GLY A 97 -23.71 -0.82 -9.44
C GLY A 97 -23.48 -1.10 -10.94
N GLY A 98 -22.25 -1.49 -11.32
CA GLY A 98 -21.92 -1.88 -12.69
C GLY A 98 -22.68 -3.12 -13.14
N CYS A 99 -22.76 -4.15 -12.31
CA CYS A 99 -23.55 -5.35 -12.59
C CYS A 99 -25.05 -5.01 -12.74
N LEU A 100 -25.61 -4.25 -11.81
CA LEU A 100 -27.00 -3.85 -11.85
C LEU A 100 -27.31 -2.97 -13.08
N ASN A 101 -26.48 -1.97 -13.38
CA ASN A 101 -26.65 -1.12 -14.54
C ASN A 101 -26.61 -1.93 -15.84
N THR A 102 -25.68 -2.87 -15.97
CA THR A 102 -25.60 -3.73 -17.15
C THR A 102 -26.85 -4.60 -17.26
N TRP A 103 -27.28 -5.21 -16.15
CA TRP A 103 -28.49 -6.04 -16.14
C TRP A 103 -29.75 -5.26 -16.53
N PHE A 104 -29.96 -4.08 -15.93
CA PHE A 104 -31.15 -3.28 -16.25
C PHE A 104 -31.20 -2.77 -17.68
N ARG A 105 -30.01 -2.50 -18.28
CA ARG A 105 -29.93 -2.00 -19.67
C ARG A 105 -30.03 -3.08 -20.73
N THR A 106 -29.50 -4.28 -20.43
CA THR A 106 -29.33 -5.31 -21.46
C THR A 106 -30.06 -6.62 -21.16
N GLY A 107 -30.67 -6.74 -19.98
CA GLY A 107 -31.33 -7.96 -19.51
C GLY A 107 -30.39 -9.14 -19.21
N LYS A 108 -29.06 -8.95 -19.32
CA LYS A 108 -28.05 -10.00 -19.11
C LYS A 108 -26.74 -9.41 -18.60
N LEU A 109 -25.92 -10.24 -17.99
CA LEU A 109 -24.51 -9.94 -17.75
C LEU A 109 -23.68 -10.56 -18.86
N PHE A 110 -22.51 -9.98 -19.14
CA PHE A 110 -21.55 -10.50 -20.10
C PHE A 110 -20.46 -11.27 -19.37
N PRO A 111 -20.59 -12.60 -19.20
CA PRO A 111 -19.58 -13.42 -18.53
C PRO A 111 -18.28 -13.39 -19.35
N GLY A 112 -17.20 -12.93 -18.72
CA GLY A 112 -15.92 -12.79 -19.39
C GLY A 112 -14.85 -12.27 -18.44
N PRO A 113 -13.63 -12.02 -18.94
CA PRO A 113 -12.50 -11.58 -18.10
C PRO A 113 -12.80 -10.35 -17.24
N HIS A 114 -13.56 -9.39 -17.77
CA HIS A 114 -13.93 -8.18 -17.04
C HIS A 114 -14.76 -8.49 -15.78
N LEU A 115 -15.81 -9.30 -15.91
CA LEU A 115 -16.70 -9.64 -14.79
C LEU A 115 -15.95 -10.42 -13.70
N PHE A 116 -15.21 -11.46 -14.10
CA PHE A 116 -14.50 -12.31 -13.13
C PHE A 116 -13.34 -11.60 -12.46
N ALA A 117 -12.57 -10.81 -13.21
CA ALA A 117 -11.48 -10.03 -12.61
C ALA A 117 -12.01 -8.89 -11.72
N GLY A 118 -13.12 -8.26 -12.07
CA GLY A 118 -13.79 -7.26 -11.23
C GLY A 118 -14.26 -7.86 -9.90
N ALA A 119 -14.87 -9.04 -9.93
CA ALA A 119 -15.24 -9.77 -8.72
C ALA A 119 -14.02 -10.15 -7.88
N ALA A 120 -12.95 -10.64 -8.51
CA ALA A 120 -11.69 -10.99 -7.82
C ALA A 120 -11.07 -9.75 -7.15
N ILE A 121 -11.03 -8.59 -7.81
CA ILE A 121 -10.53 -7.32 -7.26
C ILE A 121 -11.29 -6.96 -5.97
N THR A 122 -12.62 -7.07 -5.98
CA THR A 122 -13.46 -6.76 -4.82
C THR A 122 -13.15 -7.68 -3.64
N VAL A 123 -13.02 -8.99 -3.91
CA VAL A 123 -12.64 -9.99 -2.88
C VAL A 123 -11.24 -9.70 -2.33
N LEU A 124 -10.27 -9.41 -3.19
CA LEU A 124 -8.89 -9.10 -2.76
C LEU A 124 -8.83 -7.83 -1.91
N TRP A 125 -9.61 -6.80 -2.20
CA TRP A 125 -9.70 -5.61 -1.35
C TRP A 125 -10.29 -5.94 0.02
N ALA A 126 -11.35 -6.74 0.07
CA ALA A 126 -11.94 -7.18 1.34
C ALA A 126 -10.93 -8.00 2.17
N MET A 127 -10.21 -8.92 1.53
CA MET A 127 -9.16 -9.70 2.19
C MET A 127 -8.02 -8.80 2.70
N ALA A 128 -7.56 -7.85 1.91
CA ALA A 128 -6.53 -6.90 2.31
C ALA A 128 -6.99 -6.04 3.50
N ALA A 129 -8.26 -5.61 3.52
CA ALA A 129 -8.84 -4.87 4.65
C ALA A 129 -8.94 -5.73 5.91
N ALA A 130 -9.29 -7.02 5.79
CA ALA A 130 -9.34 -7.96 6.90
C ALA A 130 -7.98 -8.22 7.58
N LEU A 131 -6.88 -7.91 6.90
CA LEU A 131 -5.52 -8.02 7.47
C LEU A 131 -5.13 -6.81 8.34
N VAL A 132 -5.91 -5.73 8.35
CA VAL A 132 -5.58 -4.51 9.12
C VAL A 132 -5.48 -4.78 10.63
N PRO A 133 -6.45 -5.46 11.28
CA PRO A 133 -6.35 -5.72 12.73
C PRO A 133 -5.10 -6.52 13.13
N PRO A 134 -4.73 -7.64 12.49
CA PRO A 134 -3.50 -8.34 12.85
C PRO A 134 -2.24 -7.52 12.52
N MET A 135 -2.23 -6.69 11.48
CA MET A 135 -1.11 -5.76 11.22
C MET A 135 -0.95 -4.72 12.34
N GLN A 136 -2.03 -4.22 12.91
CA GLN A 136 -2.01 -3.29 14.03
C GLN A 136 -1.45 -3.95 15.30
N LYS A 137 -1.64 -5.27 15.46
CA LYS A 137 -1.05 -6.09 16.54
C LYS A 137 0.42 -6.48 16.27
N GLY A 138 1.02 -6.01 15.17
CA GLY A 138 2.44 -6.23 14.88
C GLY A 138 2.76 -7.42 13.97
N SER A 139 1.76 -8.13 13.41
CA SER A 139 2.01 -9.27 12.52
C SER A 139 2.69 -8.84 11.22
N GLU A 140 3.93 -9.28 11.02
CA GLU A 140 4.70 -9.07 9.78
C GLU A 140 4.13 -9.89 8.62
N THR A 141 3.67 -11.12 8.90
CA THR A 141 3.05 -11.98 7.89
C THR A 141 1.80 -11.35 7.33
N ALA A 142 0.92 -10.80 8.19
CA ALA A 142 -0.27 -10.09 7.74
C ALA A 142 0.08 -8.87 6.89
N ARG A 143 1.16 -8.16 7.23
CA ARG A 143 1.63 -7.01 6.47
C ARG A 143 2.16 -7.39 5.10
N ASN A 144 2.99 -8.42 5.02
CA ASN A 144 3.52 -8.90 3.76
C ASN A 144 2.39 -9.41 2.86
N LEU A 145 1.43 -10.14 3.42
CA LEU A 145 0.26 -10.60 2.69
C LEU A 145 -0.60 -9.43 2.19
N HIS A 146 -0.84 -8.41 3.03
CA HIS A 146 -1.55 -7.19 2.62
C HIS A 146 -0.87 -6.51 1.42
N ILE A 147 0.45 -6.38 1.42
CA ILE A 147 1.21 -5.79 0.31
C ILE A 147 1.07 -6.65 -0.95
N THR A 148 1.21 -7.98 -0.83
CA THR A 148 1.12 -8.92 -1.96
C THR A 148 -0.27 -8.90 -2.59
N LEU A 149 -1.34 -8.94 -1.78
CA LEU A 149 -2.72 -8.89 -2.26
C LEU A 149 -3.00 -7.58 -3.00
N ASN A 150 -2.52 -6.45 -2.48
CA ASN A 150 -2.72 -5.16 -3.15
C ASN A 150 -1.89 -5.02 -4.43
N ALA A 151 -0.67 -5.58 -4.49
CA ALA A 151 0.12 -5.62 -5.72
C ALA A 151 -0.57 -6.45 -6.80
N LEU A 152 -1.06 -7.64 -6.46
CA LEU A 152 -1.86 -8.48 -7.36
C LEU A 152 -3.12 -7.75 -7.81
N ASN A 153 -3.80 -7.09 -6.87
CA ASN A 153 -5.02 -6.34 -7.15
C ASN A 153 -4.77 -5.19 -8.13
N LEU A 154 -3.65 -4.49 -8.01
CA LEU A 154 -3.28 -3.42 -8.94
C LEU A 154 -3.06 -3.95 -10.37
N ILE A 155 -2.45 -5.13 -10.53
CA ILE A 155 -2.24 -5.79 -11.83
C ILE A 155 -3.60 -6.16 -12.45
N LEU A 156 -4.48 -6.79 -11.68
CA LEU A 156 -5.83 -7.13 -12.12
C LEU A 156 -6.62 -5.88 -12.50
N PHE A 157 -6.46 -4.80 -11.73
CA PHE A 157 -7.17 -3.56 -11.99
C PHE A 157 -6.69 -2.87 -13.27
N ALA A 158 -5.39 -2.92 -13.58
CA ALA A 158 -4.88 -2.46 -14.86
C ALA A 158 -5.52 -3.21 -16.03
N SER A 159 -5.75 -4.52 -15.91
CA SER A 159 -6.42 -5.34 -16.92
C SER A 159 -7.91 -4.98 -17.12
N GLN A 160 -8.53 -4.32 -16.13
CA GLN A 160 -9.92 -3.87 -16.24
C GLN A 160 -10.11 -2.70 -17.23
N ILE A 161 -9.04 -1.97 -17.56
CA ILE A 161 -9.14 -0.81 -18.46
C ILE A 161 -9.54 -1.25 -19.86
N PRO A 162 -8.77 -2.10 -20.57
CA PRO A 162 -9.15 -2.54 -21.91
C PRO A 162 -10.45 -3.37 -21.92
N THR A 163 -10.59 -4.31 -20.98
CA THR A 163 -11.78 -5.16 -20.92
C THR A 163 -13.05 -4.39 -20.55
N GLY A 164 -12.93 -3.31 -19.76
CA GLY A 164 -14.04 -2.41 -19.43
C GLY A 164 -14.50 -1.57 -20.61
N ILE A 165 -13.59 -1.16 -21.50
CA ILE A 165 -13.92 -0.49 -22.74
C ILE A 165 -14.76 -1.41 -23.63
N ASP A 166 -14.36 -2.68 -23.78
CA ASP A 166 -15.10 -3.69 -24.55
C ASP A 166 -16.53 -3.90 -24.00
N ILE A 167 -16.68 -3.97 -22.68
CA ILE A 167 -18.02 -4.06 -22.06
C ILE A 167 -18.81 -2.78 -22.28
N GLY A 168 -18.18 -1.61 -22.22
CA GLY A 168 -18.83 -0.33 -22.52
C GLY A 168 -19.44 -0.32 -23.93
N PHE A 169 -18.71 -0.76 -24.94
CA PHE A 169 -19.23 -0.90 -26.31
C PHE A 169 -20.37 -1.90 -26.39
N LYS A 170 -20.27 -3.06 -25.76
CA LYS A 170 -21.36 -4.05 -25.72
C LYS A 170 -22.62 -3.49 -25.05
N VAL A 171 -22.48 -2.74 -23.97
CA VAL A 171 -23.63 -2.10 -23.31
C VAL A 171 -24.29 -1.09 -24.24
N LEU A 172 -23.51 -0.29 -24.98
CA LEU A 172 -24.05 0.67 -25.98
C LEU A 172 -24.77 -0.04 -27.11
N GLU A 173 -24.21 -1.14 -27.62
CA GLU A 173 -24.77 -1.94 -28.70
C GLU A 173 -26.10 -2.62 -28.33
N PHE A 174 -26.17 -3.18 -27.12
CA PHE A 174 -27.33 -3.95 -26.64
C PHE A 174 -28.34 -3.12 -25.84
N THR A 175 -28.09 -1.84 -25.60
CA THR A 175 -29.06 -0.97 -24.92
C THR A 175 -30.22 -0.63 -25.87
N ASN A 176 -31.45 -0.91 -25.40
CA ASN A 176 -32.63 -0.40 -26.02
C ASN A 176 -32.78 1.09 -25.67
N TRP A 177 -32.44 1.97 -26.60
CA TRP A 177 -32.63 3.42 -26.41
C TRP A 177 -34.11 3.76 -26.66
N PRO A 178 -34.67 4.73 -25.84
CA PRO A 178 -36.02 5.21 -26.09
C PRO A 178 -36.19 5.92 -27.41
#